data_fabf9cc630ab37c2d017045201e0d404
#
_entry.id   fabf9cc630ab37c2d017045201e0d404
#
_cell.length_a   1.000
_cell.length_b   1.000
_cell.length_c   1.000
_cell.angle_alpha   90.00
_cell.angle_beta   90.00
_cell.angle_gamma   90.00
#
_symmetry.space_group_name_H-M   'P 1'
#
loop_
_entity.id
_entity.type
_entity.pdbx_description
1 polymer ?
#
loop_
_entity_poly.entity_id
_entity_poly.type
_entity_poly.pdbx_seq_one_letter_code
_entity_poly.pdbx_strand_id
1 'polypeptide(L)'
;VMSGMTPELAVARAVPFGVIGVFVDQLRRTTNAIWVHMADKYAEEANCAGIYRCAYLFPALMGFAIRFPIVFVIDFFGAEWANGLIAALPDVLLHSFEVMGGILPALGFALTIMVIGKKELIPFFFLGYFAVAYLNIPVMGMAIFGLVIALVLRDLKFPEAAQVSFKKSEEVEAAEKSGVLTKKDVTKSFWLYYFGCEESNSYERLQSLVFCASMIPCLKKLYPAKEDLAEALKRHLAFFNTEGTLGGIIQG
;
A
#
# COMPACT_ATOMS: atom_id res chain seq x y z
N VAL A 1 -19.95 6.59 18.26
CA VAL A 1 -19.94 7.82 19.04
C VAL A 1 -21.21 8.65 18.80
N MET A 2 -21.70 8.76 17.55
CA MET A 2 -22.96 9.47 17.26
C MET A 2 -24.22 8.74 17.77
N SER A 3 -24.13 7.47 18.14
CA SER A 3 -25.24 6.65 18.66
C SER A 3 -25.30 6.55 20.20
N GLY A 4 -24.54 7.37 20.94
CA GLY A 4 -24.48 7.32 22.41
C GLY A 4 -23.73 6.13 23.01
N MET A 5 -23.04 5.35 22.17
CA MET A 5 -22.19 4.22 22.62
C MET A 5 -20.86 4.75 23.19
N THR A 6 -20.34 4.07 24.22
CA THR A 6 -18.98 4.31 24.69
C THR A 6 -17.97 3.89 23.62
N PRO A 7 -16.79 4.51 23.53
CA PRO A 7 -15.74 4.15 22.57
C PRO A 7 -15.38 2.66 22.63
N GLU A 8 -15.30 2.08 23.82
CA GLU A 8 -14.96 0.67 24.05
C GLU A 8 -16.01 -0.26 23.43
N LEU A 9 -17.28 0.05 23.62
CA LEU A 9 -18.38 -0.73 23.07
C LEU A 9 -18.44 -0.60 21.54
N ALA A 10 -18.14 0.58 21.00
CA ALA A 10 -18.07 0.79 19.55
C ALA A 10 -16.95 -0.04 18.92
N VAL A 11 -15.77 -0.08 19.55
CA VAL A 11 -14.64 -0.91 19.11
C VAL A 11 -14.99 -2.39 19.19
N ALA A 12 -15.53 -2.86 20.31
CA ALA A 12 -15.92 -4.28 20.48
C ALA A 12 -16.90 -4.75 19.39
N ARG A 13 -17.87 -3.88 19.00
CA ARG A 13 -18.81 -4.19 17.92
C ARG A 13 -18.19 -4.12 16.53
N ALA A 14 -17.15 -3.30 16.33
CA ALA A 14 -16.48 -3.17 15.04
C ALA A 14 -15.52 -4.36 14.74
N VAL A 15 -14.99 -5.03 15.76
CA VAL A 15 -14.01 -6.10 15.60
C VAL A 15 -14.48 -7.23 14.68
N PRO A 16 -15.70 -7.81 14.80
CA PRO A 16 -16.16 -8.87 13.92
C PRO A 16 -16.23 -8.41 12.45
N PHE A 17 -16.64 -7.17 12.19
CA PHE A 17 -16.65 -6.59 10.84
C PHE A 17 -15.25 -6.39 10.32
N GLY A 18 -14.31 -6.00 11.19
CA GLY A 18 -12.89 -5.93 10.85
C GLY A 18 -12.34 -7.27 10.38
N VAL A 19 -12.66 -8.34 11.04
CA VAL A 19 -12.23 -9.70 10.65
C VAL A 19 -12.83 -10.12 9.32
N ILE A 20 -14.11 -9.85 9.08
CA ILE A 20 -14.74 -10.08 7.77
C ILE A 20 -14.02 -9.25 6.70
N GLY A 21 -13.68 -7.99 7.01
CA GLY A 21 -12.92 -7.11 6.12
C GLY A 21 -11.54 -7.67 5.76
N VAL A 22 -10.82 -8.23 6.73
CA VAL A 22 -9.53 -8.89 6.48
C VAL A 22 -9.70 -10.09 5.56
N PHE A 23 -10.71 -10.94 5.80
CA PHE A 23 -10.97 -12.09 4.95
C PHE A 23 -11.31 -11.68 3.50
N VAL A 24 -12.11 -10.64 3.35
CA VAL A 24 -12.45 -10.05 2.04
C VAL A 24 -11.21 -9.52 1.33
N ASP A 25 -10.30 -8.85 2.05
CA ASP A 25 -9.05 -8.36 1.47
C ASP A 25 -8.10 -9.52 1.09
N GLN A 26 -8.03 -10.58 1.91
CA GLN A 26 -7.32 -11.81 1.58
C GLN A 26 -7.81 -12.40 0.25
N LEU A 27 -9.12 -12.55 0.10
CA LEU A 27 -9.74 -13.08 -1.11
C LEU A 27 -9.41 -12.22 -2.32
N ARG A 28 -9.48 -10.90 -2.19
CA ARG A 28 -9.14 -9.93 -3.24
C ARG A 28 -7.68 -10.08 -3.69
N ARG A 29 -6.74 -10.10 -2.74
CA ARG A 29 -5.29 -10.22 -3.04
C ARG A 29 -4.96 -11.56 -3.68
N THR A 30 -5.61 -12.64 -3.26
CA THR A 30 -5.44 -13.96 -3.88
C THR A 30 -5.97 -13.96 -5.31
N THR A 31 -7.14 -13.38 -5.54
CA THR A 31 -7.74 -13.30 -6.89
C THR A 31 -6.91 -12.39 -7.81
N ASN A 32 -6.28 -11.34 -7.28
CA ASN A 32 -5.42 -10.45 -8.06
C ASN A 32 -4.21 -11.18 -8.70
N ALA A 33 -3.77 -12.33 -8.16
CA ALA A 33 -2.73 -13.14 -8.79
C ALA A 33 -3.13 -13.60 -10.22
N ILE A 34 -4.42 -13.83 -10.46
CA ILE A 34 -4.94 -14.21 -11.80
C ILE A 34 -4.65 -13.08 -12.80
N TRP A 35 -4.89 -11.84 -12.40
CA TRP A 35 -4.67 -10.66 -13.25
C TRP A 35 -3.19 -10.42 -13.53
N VAL A 36 -2.32 -10.74 -12.57
CA VAL A 36 -0.86 -10.67 -12.75
C VAL A 36 -0.41 -11.65 -13.83
N HIS A 37 -0.84 -12.90 -13.76
CA HIS A 37 -0.50 -13.90 -14.78
C HIS A 37 -1.11 -13.59 -16.16
N MET A 38 -2.29 -12.98 -16.20
CA MET A 38 -2.87 -12.50 -17.45
C MET A 38 -2.06 -11.34 -18.04
N ALA A 39 -1.56 -10.45 -17.18
CA ALA A 39 -0.72 -9.33 -17.59
C ALA A 39 0.64 -9.79 -18.14
N ASP A 40 1.21 -10.91 -17.65
CA ASP A 40 2.43 -11.50 -18.22
C ASP A 40 2.25 -11.81 -19.71
N LYS A 41 1.12 -12.43 -20.09
CA LYS A 41 0.79 -12.74 -21.50
C LYS A 41 0.65 -11.45 -22.31
N TYR A 42 -0.03 -10.43 -21.78
CA TYR A 42 -0.15 -9.15 -22.47
C TYR A 42 1.19 -8.42 -22.60
N ALA A 43 2.11 -8.61 -21.66
CA ALA A 43 3.45 -8.05 -21.76
C ALA A 43 4.27 -8.70 -22.88
N GLU A 44 4.12 -10.02 -23.09
CA GLU A 44 4.74 -10.73 -24.21
C GLU A 44 4.32 -10.19 -25.57
N GLU A 45 3.05 -9.80 -25.68
CA GLU A 45 2.47 -9.22 -26.88
C GLU A 45 2.72 -7.70 -27.03
N ALA A 46 3.37 -7.07 -26.03
CA ALA A 46 3.45 -5.60 -25.84
C ALA A 46 2.06 -4.92 -25.85
N ASN A 47 1.04 -5.62 -25.35
CA ASN A 47 -0.34 -5.15 -25.30
C ASN A 47 -0.58 -4.33 -24.03
N CYS A 48 -0.21 -3.05 -24.08
CA CYS A 48 -0.38 -2.13 -22.95
C CYS A 48 -1.84 -1.94 -22.53
N ALA A 49 -2.81 -2.03 -23.45
CA ALA A 49 -4.22 -1.92 -23.11
C ALA A 49 -4.70 -3.12 -22.25
N GLY A 50 -4.20 -4.31 -22.54
CA GLY A 50 -4.42 -5.50 -21.72
C GLY A 50 -3.88 -5.31 -20.30
N ILE A 51 -2.66 -4.81 -20.16
CA ILE A 51 -2.04 -4.54 -18.85
C ILE A 51 -2.86 -3.52 -18.05
N TYR A 52 -3.34 -2.43 -18.67
CA TYR A 52 -4.22 -1.47 -18.00
C TYR A 52 -5.52 -2.10 -17.50
N ARG A 53 -6.13 -2.99 -18.27
CA ARG A 53 -7.35 -3.69 -17.83
C ARG A 53 -7.05 -4.59 -16.62
N CYS A 54 -5.94 -5.30 -16.64
CA CYS A 54 -5.52 -6.15 -15.53
C CYS A 54 -5.15 -5.34 -14.28
N ALA A 55 -4.57 -4.14 -14.44
CA ALA A 55 -4.12 -3.33 -13.31
C ALA A 55 -5.25 -2.55 -12.63
N TYR A 56 -6.24 -2.08 -13.38
CA TYR A 56 -7.27 -1.19 -12.86
C TYR A 56 -8.68 -1.75 -13.00
N LEU A 57 -9.09 -2.17 -14.22
CA LEU A 57 -10.48 -2.52 -14.47
C LEU A 57 -10.91 -3.81 -13.77
N PHE A 58 -10.15 -4.89 -13.95
CA PHE A 58 -10.52 -6.20 -13.40
C PHE A 58 -10.44 -6.23 -11.88
N PRO A 59 -9.38 -5.70 -11.23
CA PRO A 59 -9.35 -5.58 -9.77
C PRO A 59 -10.46 -4.71 -9.20
N ALA A 60 -10.78 -3.58 -9.84
CA ALA A 60 -11.86 -2.69 -9.41
C ALA A 60 -13.24 -3.37 -9.50
N LEU A 61 -13.53 -4.03 -10.63
CA LEU A 61 -14.79 -4.78 -10.78
C LEU A 61 -14.90 -5.91 -9.76
N MET A 62 -13.82 -6.65 -9.54
CA MET A 62 -13.80 -7.74 -8.58
C MET A 62 -13.91 -7.21 -7.14
N GLY A 63 -13.18 -6.16 -6.81
CA GLY A 63 -13.27 -5.48 -5.52
C GLY A 63 -14.68 -4.98 -5.23
N PHE A 64 -15.33 -4.40 -6.22
CA PHE A 64 -16.73 -3.99 -6.13
C PHE A 64 -17.67 -5.19 -5.94
N ALA A 65 -17.52 -6.24 -6.77
CA ALA A 65 -18.36 -7.42 -6.71
C ALA A 65 -18.27 -8.17 -5.37
N ILE A 66 -17.11 -8.13 -4.71
CA ILE A 66 -16.92 -8.78 -3.39
C ILE A 66 -17.45 -7.88 -2.27
N ARG A 67 -17.15 -6.58 -2.29
CA ARG A 67 -17.44 -5.66 -1.17
C ARG A 67 -18.88 -5.15 -1.20
N PHE A 68 -19.40 -4.84 -2.38
CA PHE A 68 -20.74 -4.24 -2.52
C PHE A 68 -21.85 -5.09 -1.89
N PRO A 69 -21.97 -6.42 -2.14
CA PRO A 69 -23.02 -7.21 -1.54
C PRO A 69 -22.95 -7.21 -0.01
N ILE A 70 -21.75 -7.27 0.56
CA ILE A 70 -21.55 -7.29 2.02
C ILE A 70 -22.00 -5.97 2.64
N VAL A 71 -21.54 -4.84 2.09
CA VAL A 71 -21.91 -3.51 2.58
C VAL A 71 -23.40 -3.27 2.38
N PHE A 72 -23.93 -3.62 1.21
CA PHE A 72 -25.36 -3.48 0.89
C PHE A 72 -26.26 -4.24 1.86
N VAL A 73 -25.91 -5.49 2.19
CA VAL A 73 -26.65 -6.31 3.14
C VAL A 73 -26.62 -5.68 4.53
N ILE A 74 -25.47 -5.22 4.99
CA ILE A 74 -25.32 -4.57 6.30
C ILE A 74 -26.14 -3.27 6.36
N ASP A 75 -26.07 -2.44 5.33
CA ASP A 75 -26.77 -1.16 5.28
C ASP A 75 -28.29 -1.35 5.13
N PHE A 76 -28.72 -2.31 4.30
CA PHE A 76 -30.14 -2.55 4.01
C PHE A 76 -30.89 -3.20 5.17
N PHE A 77 -30.29 -4.20 5.81
CA PHE A 77 -30.91 -4.90 6.94
C PHE A 77 -30.63 -4.24 8.29
N GLY A 78 -29.76 -3.24 8.32
CA GLY A 78 -29.47 -2.41 9.49
C GLY A 78 -28.62 -3.06 10.56
N ALA A 79 -28.34 -2.28 11.60
CA ALA A 79 -27.51 -2.70 12.72
C ALA A 79 -28.11 -3.88 13.53
N GLU A 80 -29.41 -4.05 13.53
CA GLU A 80 -30.08 -5.13 14.25
C GLU A 80 -29.75 -6.50 13.65
N TRP A 81 -29.76 -6.62 12.34
CA TRP A 81 -29.36 -7.84 11.63
C TRP A 81 -27.88 -8.16 11.85
N ALA A 82 -27.02 -7.14 11.74
CA ALA A 82 -25.60 -7.28 12.01
C ALA A 82 -25.32 -7.72 13.47
N ASN A 83 -26.05 -7.15 14.44
CA ASN A 83 -25.96 -7.57 15.84
C ASN A 83 -26.47 -9.00 16.04
N GLY A 84 -27.53 -9.41 15.34
CA GLY A 84 -28.02 -10.78 15.36
C GLY A 84 -27.00 -11.79 14.82
N LEU A 85 -26.29 -11.44 13.74
CA LEU A 85 -25.20 -12.25 13.21
C LEU A 85 -24.04 -12.37 14.19
N ILE A 86 -23.66 -11.27 14.84
CA ILE A 86 -22.61 -11.27 15.88
C ILE A 86 -23.04 -12.12 17.08
N ALA A 87 -24.30 -11.99 17.53
CA ALA A 87 -24.83 -12.77 18.66
C ALA A 87 -24.94 -14.26 18.35
N ALA A 88 -25.00 -14.66 17.08
CA ALA A 88 -24.98 -16.06 16.66
C ALA A 88 -23.57 -16.69 16.66
N LEU A 89 -22.51 -15.88 16.79
CA LEU A 89 -21.14 -16.38 16.87
C LEU A 89 -20.87 -16.92 18.29
N PRO A 90 -20.17 -18.05 18.41
CA PRO A 90 -19.73 -18.57 19.71
C PRO A 90 -18.82 -17.55 20.42
N ASP A 91 -18.96 -17.42 21.74
CA ASP A 91 -18.16 -16.52 22.57
C ASP A 91 -16.65 -16.73 22.40
N VAL A 92 -16.23 -17.97 22.18
CA VAL A 92 -14.83 -18.32 21.91
C VAL A 92 -14.30 -17.60 20.66
N LEU A 93 -15.12 -17.51 19.59
CA LEU A 93 -14.73 -16.80 18.37
C LEU A 93 -14.68 -15.28 18.60
N LEU A 94 -15.68 -14.73 19.29
CA LEU A 94 -15.72 -13.31 19.62
C LEU A 94 -14.50 -12.91 20.44
N HIS A 95 -14.18 -13.68 21.48
CA HIS A 95 -12.99 -13.44 22.30
C HIS A 95 -11.69 -13.62 21.51
N SER A 96 -11.61 -14.61 20.62
CA SER A 96 -10.46 -14.80 19.74
C SER A 96 -10.25 -13.57 18.82
N PHE A 97 -11.33 -13.01 18.29
CA PHE A 97 -11.27 -11.79 17.46
C PHE A 97 -10.84 -10.56 18.26
N GLU A 98 -11.31 -10.43 19.49
CA GLU A 98 -10.88 -9.36 20.39
C GLU A 98 -9.39 -9.44 20.69
N VAL A 99 -8.88 -10.62 21.02
CA VAL A 99 -7.45 -10.87 21.26
C VAL A 99 -6.62 -10.60 19.98
N MET A 100 -7.07 -11.08 18.81
CA MET A 100 -6.39 -10.80 17.54
C MET A 100 -6.37 -9.30 17.24
N GLY A 101 -7.48 -8.60 17.48
CA GLY A 101 -7.54 -7.14 17.32
C GLY A 101 -6.52 -6.41 18.20
N GLY A 102 -6.36 -6.86 19.44
CA GLY A 102 -5.35 -6.33 20.37
C GLY A 102 -3.91 -6.59 19.97
N ILE A 103 -3.64 -7.67 19.22
CA ILE A 103 -2.28 -8.03 18.74
C ILE A 103 -1.90 -7.30 17.45
N LEU A 104 -2.87 -6.86 16.63
CA LEU A 104 -2.61 -6.23 15.34
C LEU A 104 -1.64 -5.03 15.40
N PRO A 105 -1.74 -4.09 16.36
CA PRO A 105 -0.78 -3.00 16.50
C PRO A 105 0.65 -3.50 16.76
N ALA A 106 0.80 -4.51 17.64
CA ALA A 106 2.11 -5.09 17.94
C ALA A 106 2.72 -5.78 16.70
N LEU A 107 1.90 -6.50 15.92
CA LEU A 107 2.32 -7.08 14.64
C LEU A 107 2.73 -6.01 13.64
N GLY A 108 1.98 -4.91 13.55
CA GLY A 108 2.31 -3.76 12.69
C GLY A 108 3.67 -3.14 13.05
N PHE A 109 3.94 -2.94 14.34
CA PHE A 109 5.24 -2.46 14.81
C PHE A 109 6.37 -3.47 14.52
N ALA A 110 6.15 -4.77 14.75
CA ALA A 110 7.13 -5.80 14.45
C ALA A 110 7.49 -5.84 12.96
N LEU A 111 6.50 -5.79 12.06
CA LEU A 111 6.71 -5.71 10.62
C LEU A 111 7.47 -4.44 10.22
N THR A 112 7.12 -3.30 10.80
CA THR A 112 7.82 -2.03 10.55
C THR A 112 9.30 -2.13 10.95
N ILE A 113 9.58 -2.70 12.12
CA ILE A 113 10.96 -2.92 12.60
C ILE A 113 11.70 -3.89 11.67
N MET A 114 11.05 -4.94 11.17
CA MET A 114 11.68 -5.90 10.25
C MET A 114 12.02 -5.28 8.90
N VAL A 115 11.18 -4.39 8.38
CA VAL A 115 11.35 -3.80 7.03
C VAL A 115 12.27 -2.57 7.06
N ILE A 116 12.08 -1.67 8.03
CA ILE A 116 12.78 -0.38 8.09
C ILE A 116 13.90 -0.39 9.12
N GLY A 117 13.84 -1.31 10.10
CA GLY A 117 14.70 -1.33 11.29
C GLY A 117 16.13 -1.71 10.99
N LYS A 118 17.00 -0.70 10.86
CA LYS A 118 18.43 -0.92 11.05
C LYS A 118 18.69 -1.15 12.53
N LYS A 119 19.60 -2.07 12.87
CA LYS A 119 19.96 -2.40 14.26
C LYS A 119 20.35 -1.15 15.08
N GLU A 120 20.95 -0.17 14.42
CA GLU A 120 21.35 1.11 15.00
C GLU A 120 20.18 2.01 15.40
N LEU A 121 18.98 1.79 14.83
CA LEU A 121 17.79 2.58 15.12
C LEU A 121 16.88 1.96 16.19
N ILE A 122 17.11 0.70 16.57
CA ILE A 122 16.34 0.00 17.62
C ILE A 122 16.29 0.76 18.94
N PRO A 123 17.39 1.38 19.45
CA PRO A 123 17.35 2.17 20.67
C PRO A 123 16.35 3.33 20.60
N PHE A 124 16.22 3.98 19.47
CA PHE A 124 15.25 5.07 19.28
C PHE A 124 13.80 4.59 19.31
N PHE A 125 13.54 3.37 18.82
CA PHE A 125 12.23 2.73 18.96
C PHE A 125 11.85 2.56 20.44
N PHE A 126 12.76 2.00 21.25
CA PHE A 126 12.52 1.87 22.69
C PHE A 126 12.35 3.20 23.39
N LEU A 127 13.15 4.21 23.04
CA LEU A 127 13.02 5.55 23.56
C LEU A 127 11.62 6.11 23.31
N GLY A 128 11.13 5.99 22.08
CA GLY A 128 9.78 6.43 21.69
C GLY A 128 8.69 5.64 22.42
N TYR A 129 8.81 4.33 22.52
CA TYR A 129 7.87 3.49 23.25
C TYR A 129 7.75 3.88 24.72
N PHE A 130 8.88 4.01 25.42
CA PHE A 130 8.88 4.39 26.84
C PHE A 130 8.38 5.82 27.06
N ALA A 131 8.68 6.74 26.15
CA ALA A 131 8.17 8.11 26.22
C ALA A 131 6.63 8.14 26.12
N VAL A 132 6.04 7.38 25.23
CA VAL A 132 4.58 7.28 25.13
C VAL A 132 3.99 6.55 26.35
N ALA A 133 4.59 5.43 26.76
CA ALA A 133 4.03 4.57 27.80
C ALA A 133 4.12 5.18 29.20
N TYR A 134 5.22 5.88 29.53
CA TYR A 134 5.46 6.39 30.89
C TYR A 134 5.27 7.90 31.02
N LEU A 135 5.53 8.68 29.96
CA LEU A 135 5.35 10.13 30.01
C LEU A 135 3.98 10.58 29.48
N ASN A 136 3.13 9.62 29.06
CA ASN A 136 1.81 9.89 28.47
C ASN A 136 1.84 10.91 27.33
N ILE A 137 2.94 10.95 26.56
CA ILE A 137 3.04 11.81 25.40
C ILE A 137 2.17 11.20 24.29
N PRO A 138 1.26 11.99 23.67
CA PRO A 138 0.47 11.50 22.57
C PRO A 138 1.37 10.95 21.44
N VAL A 139 1.01 9.81 20.84
CA VAL A 139 1.80 9.15 19.76
C VAL A 139 2.13 10.13 18.64
N MET A 140 1.19 10.99 18.26
CA MET A 140 1.40 12.02 17.24
C MET A 140 2.49 13.01 17.63
N GLY A 141 2.50 13.46 18.89
CA GLY A 141 3.55 14.33 19.43
C GLY A 141 4.92 13.65 19.38
N MET A 142 4.98 12.37 19.78
CA MET A 142 6.22 11.59 19.73
C MET A 142 6.73 11.38 18.30
N ALA A 143 5.83 11.21 17.33
CA ALA A 143 6.19 11.10 15.91
C ALA A 143 6.84 12.41 15.39
N ILE A 144 6.31 13.57 15.77
CA ILE A 144 6.88 14.89 15.42
C ILE A 144 8.26 15.05 16.06
N PHE A 145 8.42 14.74 17.36
CA PHE A 145 9.72 14.77 18.02
C PHE A 145 10.74 13.85 17.36
N GLY A 146 10.33 12.63 17.02
CA GLY A 146 11.17 11.67 16.31
C GLY A 146 11.64 12.18 14.95
N LEU A 147 10.73 12.81 14.21
CA LEU A 147 11.04 13.42 12.90
C LEU A 147 12.07 14.57 13.05
N VAL A 148 11.85 15.48 14.03
CA VAL A 148 12.78 16.59 14.30
C VAL A 148 14.16 16.06 14.69
N ILE A 149 14.22 15.08 15.58
CA ILE A 149 15.50 14.44 15.99
C ILE A 149 16.18 13.80 14.77
N ALA A 150 15.44 13.09 13.93
CA ALA A 150 15.99 12.44 12.73
C ALA A 150 16.58 13.48 11.75
N LEU A 151 15.89 14.60 11.53
CA LEU A 151 16.37 15.68 10.66
C LEU A 151 17.62 16.35 11.24
N VAL A 152 17.65 16.66 12.54
CA VAL A 152 18.82 17.26 13.20
C VAL A 152 20.02 16.30 13.16
N LEU A 153 19.81 15.00 13.47
CA LEU A 153 20.89 14.02 13.43
C LEU A 153 21.41 13.79 12.00
N ARG A 154 20.53 13.86 11.01
CA ARG A 154 20.91 13.80 9.60
C ARG A 154 21.87 14.92 9.24
N ASP A 155 21.54 16.14 9.62
CA ASP A 155 22.34 17.33 9.28
C ASP A 155 23.66 17.38 10.05
N LEU A 156 23.70 16.82 11.26
CA LEU A 156 24.91 16.76 12.09
C LEU A 156 25.88 15.62 11.69
N LYS A 157 25.37 14.45 11.31
CA LYS A 157 26.20 13.26 11.03
C LYS A 157 26.47 13.02 9.54
N PHE A 158 25.68 13.57 8.65
CA PHE A 158 25.75 13.32 7.23
C PHE A 158 25.65 14.60 6.39
N PRO A 159 26.58 15.56 6.56
CA PRO A 159 26.57 16.74 5.70
C PRO A 159 26.72 16.39 4.21
N GLU A 160 27.32 15.24 3.85
CA GLU A 160 27.40 14.74 2.47
C GLU A 160 26.16 13.90 2.06
N ALA A 161 25.51 13.21 2.99
CA ALA A 161 24.29 12.47 2.68
C ALA A 161 23.06 13.40 2.50
N ALA A 162 23.12 14.62 3.03
CA ALA A 162 22.17 15.68 2.68
C ALA A 162 22.36 16.16 1.23
N GLN A 163 23.53 15.90 0.64
CA GLN A 163 23.84 16.08 -0.79
C GLN A 163 23.52 14.84 -1.65
N VAL A 164 23.02 13.75 -1.11
CA VAL A 164 22.08 12.86 -1.81
C VAL A 164 20.69 13.53 -1.82
N SER A 165 20.66 14.82 -1.83
CA SER A 165 19.85 15.68 -2.64
C SER A 165 19.81 14.96 -3.99
N PHE A 166 18.67 14.40 -4.36
CA PHE A 166 18.22 14.25 -5.71
C PHE A 166 19.25 14.73 -6.75
N LYS A 167 20.47 14.16 -6.70
CA LYS A 167 21.39 14.26 -7.79
C LYS A 167 20.71 13.40 -8.82
N LYS A 168 19.89 14.09 -9.61
CA LYS A 168 19.23 13.55 -10.76
C LYS A 168 20.25 12.67 -11.42
N SER A 169 20.03 11.36 -11.51
CA SER A 169 21.04 10.46 -12.07
C SER A 169 21.42 11.03 -13.43
N GLU A 170 22.67 10.96 -13.80
CA GLU A 170 23.14 11.47 -15.10
C GLU A 170 22.30 10.92 -16.27
N GLU A 171 21.76 9.71 -16.08
CA GLU A 171 20.80 9.08 -17.02
C GLU A 171 19.47 9.81 -17.11
N VAL A 172 18.92 10.32 -15.99
CA VAL A 172 17.66 11.10 -15.98
C VAL A 172 17.90 12.49 -16.62
N GLU A 173 19.05 13.12 -16.35
CA GLU A 173 19.42 14.36 -17.02
C GLU A 173 19.68 14.17 -18.52
N ALA A 174 20.27 13.03 -18.91
CA ALA A 174 20.45 12.68 -20.29
C ALA A 174 19.10 12.41 -20.99
N ALA A 175 18.19 11.74 -20.34
CA ALA A 175 16.84 11.49 -20.86
C ALA A 175 16.00 12.77 -20.97
N GLU A 176 16.11 13.72 -20.02
CA GLU A 176 15.47 15.03 -20.15
C GLU A 176 16.10 15.89 -21.25
N LYS A 177 17.44 15.89 -21.38
CA LYS A 177 18.14 16.60 -22.45
C LYS A 177 17.84 16.05 -23.84
N SER A 178 17.56 14.73 -23.93
CA SER A 178 17.15 14.10 -25.18
C SER A 178 15.71 14.46 -25.60
N GLY A 179 14.90 15.05 -24.72
CA GLY A 179 13.52 15.44 -25.01
C GLY A 179 12.56 14.26 -25.20
N VAL A 180 13.00 13.02 -24.97
CA VAL A 180 12.20 11.80 -25.15
C VAL A 180 11.09 11.73 -24.12
N LEU A 181 11.38 12.05 -22.86
CA LEU A 181 10.40 12.11 -21.78
C LEU A 181 10.07 13.55 -21.41
N THR A 182 8.79 13.82 -21.21
CA THR A 182 8.32 15.13 -20.76
C THR A 182 7.86 15.04 -19.30
N LYS A 183 7.89 16.19 -18.60
CA LYS A 183 7.35 16.29 -17.23
C LYS A 183 5.89 15.79 -17.14
N LYS A 184 5.11 15.93 -18.23
CA LYS A 184 3.74 15.41 -18.29
C LYS A 184 3.69 13.88 -18.23
N ASP A 185 4.65 13.20 -18.85
CA ASP A 185 4.69 11.73 -18.86
C ASP A 185 4.98 11.20 -17.46
N VAL A 186 5.96 11.78 -16.79
CA VAL A 186 6.32 11.44 -15.41
C VAL A 186 5.17 11.75 -14.45
N THR A 187 4.57 12.94 -14.55
CA THR A 187 3.40 13.31 -13.72
C THR A 187 2.23 12.37 -13.96
N LYS A 188 2.01 11.95 -15.21
CA LYS A 188 0.95 10.97 -15.54
C LYS A 188 1.24 9.61 -14.91
N SER A 189 2.49 9.12 -14.97
CA SER A 189 2.91 7.88 -14.32
C SER A 189 2.70 7.94 -12.81
N PHE A 190 3.10 9.05 -12.18
CA PHE A 190 2.89 9.28 -10.75
C PHE A 190 1.40 9.14 -10.36
N TRP A 191 0.49 9.85 -11.04
CA TRP A 191 -0.93 9.78 -10.71
C TRP A 191 -1.55 8.42 -11.00
N LEU A 192 -1.15 7.76 -12.07
CA LEU A 192 -1.59 6.39 -12.36
C LEU A 192 -1.20 5.45 -11.21
N TYR A 193 0.04 5.53 -10.73
CA TYR A 193 0.46 4.73 -9.59
C TYR A 193 -0.30 5.11 -8.33
N TYR A 194 -0.34 6.39 -7.97
CA TYR A 194 -0.95 6.89 -6.74
C TYR A 194 -2.40 6.41 -6.56
N PHE A 195 -3.21 6.48 -7.60
CA PHE A 195 -4.61 6.04 -7.53
C PHE A 195 -4.80 4.53 -7.64
N GLY A 196 -3.83 3.79 -8.13
CA GLY A 196 -3.97 2.35 -8.37
C GLY A 196 -3.13 1.45 -7.47
N CYS A 197 -2.23 1.99 -6.63
CA CYS A 197 -1.18 1.23 -5.94
C CYS A 197 -1.70 0.08 -5.06
N GLU A 198 -2.88 0.21 -4.47
CA GLU A 198 -3.49 -0.83 -3.65
C GLU A 198 -4.53 -1.68 -4.38
N GLU A 199 -4.98 -1.27 -5.58
CA GLU A 199 -6.09 -1.93 -6.26
C GLU A 199 -5.72 -3.32 -6.78
N SER A 200 -4.60 -3.44 -7.48
CA SER A 200 -4.12 -4.71 -8.05
C SER A 200 -3.06 -5.42 -7.20
N ASN A 201 -2.96 -5.06 -5.92
CA ASN A 201 -2.01 -5.68 -5.00
C ASN A 201 -2.31 -7.19 -4.85
N SER A 202 -1.29 -8.04 -5.05
CA SER A 202 -1.37 -9.50 -4.95
C SER A 202 -0.33 -10.04 -3.97
N TYR A 203 -0.52 -11.27 -3.44
CA TYR A 203 0.49 -11.89 -2.58
C TYR A 203 1.74 -12.32 -3.32
N GLU A 204 1.66 -12.57 -4.61
CA GLU A 204 2.76 -13.08 -5.40
C GLU A 204 3.79 -12.00 -5.73
N ARG A 205 3.34 -10.83 -6.21
CA ARG A 205 4.22 -9.76 -6.71
C ARG A 205 3.91 -8.38 -6.14
N LEU A 206 3.05 -8.32 -5.13
CA LEU A 206 2.58 -7.11 -4.46
C LEU A 206 2.08 -6.04 -5.44
N GLN A 207 2.73 -4.91 -5.56
CA GLN A 207 2.29 -3.75 -6.35
C GLN A 207 2.82 -3.75 -7.79
N SER A 208 3.49 -4.81 -8.24
CA SER A 208 4.17 -4.85 -9.55
C SER A 208 3.27 -4.54 -10.73
N LEU A 209 2.03 -5.02 -10.70
CA LEU A 209 1.09 -4.86 -11.82
C LEU A 209 0.73 -3.40 -12.05
N VAL A 210 0.36 -2.67 -11.00
CA VAL A 210 0.07 -1.23 -11.11
C VAL A 210 1.34 -0.42 -11.39
N PHE A 211 2.48 -0.84 -10.83
CA PHE A 211 3.76 -0.21 -11.14
C PHE A 211 4.08 -0.31 -12.64
N CYS A 212 4.01 -1.49 -13.21
CA CYS A 212 4.19 -1.68 -14.66
C CYS A 212 3.19 -0.84 -15.46
N ALA A 213 1.90 -0.89 -15.12
CA ALA A 213 0.88 -0.12 -15.82
C ALA A 213 1.12 1.38 -15.75
N SER A 214 1.54 1.90 -14.59
CA SER A 214 1.83 3.31 -14.41
C SER A 214 3.02 3.80 -15.25
N MET A 215 4.01 2.93 -15.47
CA MET A 215 5.20 3.25 -16.26
C MET A 215 4.98 3.20 -17.79
N ILE A 216 3.87 2.62 -18.26
CA ILE A 216 3.59 2.50 -19.71
C ILE A 216 3.73 3.81 -20.48
N PRO A 217 3.27 4.99 -20.00
CA PRO A 217 3.43 6.24 -20.74
C PRO A 217 4.90 6.58 -21.03
N CYS A 218 5.80 6.30 -20.09
CA CYS A 218 7.24 6.49 -20.25
C CYS A 218 7.88 5.40 -21.11
N LEU A 219 7.54 4.13 -20.83
CA LEU A 219 8.11 2.97 -21.53
C LEU A 219 7.84 3.00 -23.04
N LYS A 220 6.64 3.40 -23.46
CA LYS A 220 6.30 3.54 -24.89
C LYS A 220 7.17 4.55 -25.63
N LYS A 221 7.66 5.57 -24.93
CA LYS A 221 8.54 6.58 -25.52
C LYS A 221 10.00 6.14 -25.52
N LEU A 222 10.42 5.43 -24.46
CA LEU A 222 11.78 4.93 -24.34
C LEU A 222 12.05 3.71 -25.24
N TYR A 223 11.04 2.88 -25.45
CA TYR A 223 11.13 1.64 -26.20
C TYR A 223 10.12 1.63 -27.36
N PRO A 224 10.45 2.28 -28.50
CA PRO A 224 9.54 2.35 -29.65
C PRO A 224 9.39 1.00 -30.38
N ALA A 225 10.40 0.11 -30.33
CA ALA A 225 10.31 -1.20 -30.90
C ALA A 225 9.46 -2.13 -30.02
N LYS A 226 8.64 -2.96 -30.65
CA LYS A 226 7.67 -3.80 -29.95
C LYS A 226 8.35 -4.84 -29.06
N GLU A 227 9.43 -5.41 -29.51
CA GLU A 227 10.22 -6.41 -28.80
C GLU A 227 10.86 -5.82 -27.54
N ASP A 228 11.47 -4.66 -27.65
CA ASP A 228 12.09 -3.94 -26.52
C ASP A 228 11.05 -3.50 -25.50
N LEU A 229 9.88 -3.05 -25.98
CA LEU A 229 8.77 -2.69 -25.11
C LEU A 229 8.25 -3.92 -24.34
N ALA A 230 8.11 -5.07 -25.01
CA ALA A 230 7.68 -6.30 -24.36
C ALA A 230 8.65 -6.72 -23.25
N GLU A 231 9.96 -6.64 -23.50
CA GLU A 231 10.99 -6.94 -22.51
C GLU A 231 10.94 -5.96 -21.33
N ALA A 232 10.80 -4.67 -21.62
CA ALA A 232 10.67 -3.64 -20.59
C ALA A 232 9.43 -3.87 -19.72
N LEU A 233 8.28 -4.20 -20.30
CA LEU A 233 7.04 -4.52 -19.57
C LEU A 233 7.22 -5.74 -18.67
N LYS A 234 7.84 -6.82 -19.14
CA LYS A 234 8.16 -8.02 -18.34
C LYS A 234 9.03 -7.67 -17.13
N ARG A 235 10.06 -6.85 -17.29
CA ARG A 235 10.92 -6.40 -16.19
C ARG A 235 10.13 -5.63 -15.13
N HIS A 236 9.19 -4.78 -15.55
CA HIS A 236 8.38 -3.98 -14.62
C HIS A 236 7.22 -4.76 -13.99
N LEU A 237 6.89 -5.95 -14.50
CA LEU A 237 5.98 -6.90 -13.86
C LEU A 237 6.67 -7.80 -12.83
N ALA A 238 7.98 -7.71 -12.64
CA ALA A 238 8.68 -8.39 -11.58
C ALA A 238 8.23 -7.87 -10.20
N PHE A 239 8.63 -8.56 -9.12
CA PHE A 239 8.26 -8.18 -7.76
C PHE A 239 8.57 -6.71 -7.47
N PHE A 240 7.56 -5.97 -7.02
CA PHE A 240 7.69 -4.59 -6.61
C PHE A 240 6.82 -4.30 -5.39
N ASN A 241 7.41 -3.68 -4.38
CA ASN A 241 6.70 -3.26 -3.18
C ASN A 241 7.29 -1.97 -2.63
N THR A 242 6.43 -1.02 -2.33
CA THR A 242 6.78 0.24 -1.67
C THR A 242 5.59 0.74 -0.86
N GLU A 243 5.77 1.82 -0.12
CA GLU A 243 4.65 2.50 0.53
C GLU A 243 3.77 3.15 -0.55
N GLY A 244 2.44 2.90 -0.47
CA GLY A 244 1.51 3.28 -1.53
C GLY A 244 1.43 4.78 -1.79
N THR A 245 1.48 5.60 -0.74
CA THR A 245 1.33 7.06 -0.84
C THR A 245 2.59 7.74 -1.35
N LEU A 246 3.76 7.32 -0.86
CA LEU A 246 5.05 7.93 -1.18
C LEU A 246 5.80 7.19 -2.30
N GLY A 247 5.37 5.98 -2.64
CA GLY A 247 6.01 5.15 -3.65
C GLY A 247 6.06 5.77 -5.04
N GLY A 248 5.13 6.67 -5.34
CA GLY A 248 5.14 7.44 -6.59
C GLY A 248 6.39 8.31 -6.80
N ILE A 249 7.12 8.66 -5.74
CA ILE A 249 8.38 9.40 -5.82
C ILE A 249 9.46 8.59 -6.56
N ILE A 250 9.40 7.26 -6.49
CA ILE A 250 10.36 6.37 -7.17
C ILE A 250 10.23 6.47 -8.70
N GLN A 251 9.08 6.89 -9.20
CA GLN A 251 8.77 6.98 -10.63
C GLN A 251 9.18 8.33 -11.25
N GLY A 252 9.39 9.35 -10.45
CA GLY A 252 9.74 10.71 -10.85
C GLY A 252 11.08 11.16 -10.37
#